data_4039e54847af772ab1af3de63eb70c3e
#
_entry.id   4039e54847af772ab1af3de63eb70c3e
#
_cell.length_a   1.000
_cell.length_b   1.000
_cell.length_c   1.000
_cell.angle_alpha   90.00
_cell.angle_beta   90.00
_cell.angle_gamma   90.00
#
_symmetry.space_group_name_H-M   'P 1'
#
loop_
_entity.id
_entity.type
_entity.pdbx_description
1 polymer ?
#
loop_
_entity_poly.entity_id
_entity_poly.type
_entity_poly.pdbx_seq_one_letter_code
_entity_poly.pdbx_strand_id
1 'polypeptide(L)'
;MLEHPEAERADPYEKDVGRVWRDGGKVYGARRIKHALGHEGVTLSRRRVNRIMEGNGMAGSYSKAAYRPRPARPNDDPAPNILAREFNGYAPRTHLASDPAYVRVGSSWAYVCLPGDLANRQIAGHSVGVRHDADLVLAAFAALRFPLDEIEVFHTDRGGGFTGERIERMLDVFGITRSLSGPGSPYDNAVVESTDRLVKKELIHRNVYTNVEQLRSDVNRYVWWYNHRRLHSTLGYLSPVEFTQQGKTL
;
A
#
# COMPACT_ATOMS: atom_id res chain seq x y z
N MET A 1 -26.16 -35.06 -39.47
CA MET A 1 -26.04 -33.59 -39.31
C MET A 1 -25.00 -33.36 -38.25
N LEU A 2 -23.79 -32.94 -38.62
CA LEU A 2 -22.75 -32.55 -37.67
C LEU A 2 -23.02 -31.09 -37.31
N GLU A 3 -23.45 -30.85 -36.08
CA GLU A 3 -23.52 -29.50 -35.53
C GLU A 3 -22.09 -28.95 -35.47
N HIS A 4 -21.80 -27.95 -36.27
CA HIS A 4 -20.60 -27.15 -36.13
C HIS A 4 -20.74 -26.40 -34.78
N PRO A 5 -19.79 -26.54 -33.83
CA PRO A 5 -19.81 -25.72 -32.66
C PRO A 5 -19.70 -24.26 -33.11
N GLU A 6 -20.73 -23.46 -32.81
CA GLU A 6 -20.67 -22.01 -33.02
C GLU A 6 -19.37 -21.51 -32.34
N ALA A 7 -18.48 -20.95 -33.15
CA ALA A 7 -17.28 -20.31 -32.63
C ALA A 7 -17.73 -19.27 -31.59
N GLU A 8 -17.35 -19.49 -30.36
CA GLU A 8 -17.72 -18.62 -29.23
C GLU A 8 -17.28 -17.19 -29.57
N ARG A 9 -18.23 -16.33 -29.94
CA ARG A 9 -17.93 -14.96 -30.36
C ARG A 9 -17.26 -14.26 -29.19
N ALA A 10 -16.04 -13.78 -29.40
CA ALA A 10 -15.30 -13.01 -28.39
C ALA A 10 -16.18 -11.89 -27.80
N ASP A 11 -16.17 -11.74 -26.49
CA ASP A 11 -16.96 -10.70 -25.85
C ASP A 11 -16.44 -9.31 -26.31
N PRO A 12 -17.32 -8.40 -26.80
CA PRO A 12 -16.92 -7.10 -27.36
C PRO A 12 -16.09 -6.25 -26.37
N TYR A 13 -16.19 -6.48 -25.07
CA TYR A 13 -15.43 -5.77 -24.03
C TYR A 13 -14.14 -6.48 -23.60
N GLU A 14 -13.76 -7.55 -24.26
CA GLU A 14 -12.55 -8.32 -23.91
C GLU A 14 -11.29 -7.45 -23.96
N LYS A 15 -11.16 -6.62 -24.99
CA LYS A 15 -10.03 -5.70 -25.16
C LYS A 15 -9.96 -4.67 -24.04
N ASP A 16 -11.11 -4.11 -23.64
CA ASP A 16 -11.19 -3.11 -22.56
C ASP A 16 -10.87 -3.72 -21.20
N VAL A 17 -11.44 -4.88 -20.88
CA VAL A 17 -11.12 -5.63 -19.67
C VAL A 17 -9.62 -5.95 -19.60
N GLY A 18 -9.04 -6.42 -20.73
CA GLY A 18 -7.62 -6.74 -20.84
C GLY A 18 -6.72 -5.51 -20.68
N ARG A 19 -7.10 -4.37 -21.26
CA ARG A 19 -6.40 -3.09 -21.09
C ARG A 19 -6.40 -2.66 -19.63
N VAL A 20 -7.58 -2.55 -19.01
CA VAL A 20 -7.72 -2.13 -17.60
C VAL A 20 -6.98 -3.08 -16.66
N TRP A 21 -6.96 -4.38 -16.93
CA TRP A 21 -6.19 -5.34 -16.14
C TRP A 21 -4.68 -5.09 -16.25
N ARG A 22 -4.15 -4.80 -17.45
CA ARG A 22 -2.74 -4.45 -17.66
C ARG A 22 -2.37 -3.12 -16.98
N ASP A 23 -3.19 -2.08 -17.17
CA ASP A 23 -3.00 -0.74 -16.60
C ASP A 23 -3.08 -0.78 -15.07
N GLY A 24 -3.91 -1.67 -14.54
CA GLY A 24 -3.99 -2.02 -13.12
C GLY A 24 -2.81 -2.88 -12.61
N GLY A 25 -1.68 -2.96 -13.34
CA GLY A 25 -0.50 -3.72 -12.93
C GLY A 25 -0.70 -5.23 -12.89
N LYS A 26 -1.72 -5.74 -13.58
CA LYS A 26 -2.15 -7.16 -13.54
C LYS A 26 -2.50 -7.65 -12.13
N VAL A 27 -2.92 -6.72 -11.23
CA VAL A 27 -3.31 -7.04 -9.85
C VAL A 27 -4.82 -6.88 -9.61
N TYR A 28 -5.53 -6.22 -10.53
CA TYR A 28 -6.95 -6.01 -10.40
C TYR A 28 -7.74 -7.29 -10.62
N GLY A 29 -8.68 -7.57 -9.69
CA GLY A 29 -9.76 -8.55 -9.92
C GLY A 29 -11.00 -7.87 -10.50
N ALA A 30 -12.00 -8.67 -10.86
CA ALA A 30 -13.21 -8.24 -11.55
C ALA A 30 -13.94 -7.04 -10.90
N ARG A 31 -13.85 -6.88 -9.58
CA ARG A 31 -14.49 -5.75 -8.88
C ARG A 31 -13.82 -4.42 -9.24
N ARG A 32 -12.47 -4.33 -9.18
CA ARG A 32 -11.75 -3.11 -9.55
C ARG A 32 -11.86 -2.80 -11.03
N ILE A 33 -11.77 -3.81 -11.88
CA ILE A 33 -11.94 -3.66 -13.35
C ILE A 33 -13.32 -3.11 -13.68
N LYS A 34 -14.38 -3.63 -13.05
CA LYS A 34 -15.73 -3.08 -13.21
C LYS A 34 -15.79 -1.58 -12.87
N HIS A 35 -15.18 -1.16 -11.76
CA HIS A 35 -15.19 0.24 -11.35
C HIS A 35 -14.33 1.11 -12.27
N ALA A 36 -13.15 0.64 -12.69
CA ALA A 36 -12.32 1.34 -13.66
C ALA A 36 -13.07 1.59 -14.99
N LEU A 37 -13.71 0.56 -15.53
CA LEU A 37 -14.54 0.69 -16.72
C LEU A 37 -15.73 1.64 -16.50
N GLY A 38 -16.33 1.61 -15.32
CA GLY A 38 -17.40 2.56 -14.92
C GLY A 38 -16.95 4.02 -14.95
N HIS A 39 -15.72 4.32 -14.57
CA HIS A 39 -15.15 5.68 -14.66
C HIS A 39 -14.98 6.13 -16.14
N GLU A 40 -14.87 5.17 -17.07
CA GLU A 40 -14.78 5.42 -18.50
C GLU A 40 -16.17 5.38 -19.20
N GLY A 41 -17.27 5.32 -18.42
CA GLY A 41 -18.63 5.25 -18.93
C GLY A 41 -19.11 3.85 -19.39
N VAL A 42 -18.30 2.81 -19.19
CA VAL A 42 -18.63 1.43 -19.57
C VAL A 42 -19.22 0.66 -18.37
N THR A 43 -20.50 0.32 -18.46
CA THR A 43 -21.21 -0.43 -17.40
C THR A 43 -21.24 -1.92 -17.70
N LEU A 44 -20.49 -2.70 -16.91
CA LEU A 44 -20.48 -4.17 -16.98
C LEU A 44 -20.84 -4.77 -15.62
N SER A 45 -21.50 -5.95 -15.65
CA SER A 45 -21.69 -6.72 -14.43
C SER A 45 -20.35 -7.38 -14.00
N ARG A 46 -20.14 -7.52 -12.68
CA ARG A 46 -18.97 -8.23 -12.14
C ARG A 46 -18.85 -9.66 -12.68
N ARG A 47 -20.00 -10.34 -12.90
CA ARG A 47 -20.04 -11.70 -13.46
C ARG A 47 -19.49 -11.73 -14.88
N ARG A 48 -19.86 -10.75 -15.73
CA ARG A 48 -19.37 -10.64 -17.11
C ARG A 48 -17.87 -10.37 -17.13
N VAL A 49 -17.39 -9.40 -16.33
CA VAL A 49 -15.95 -9.12 -16.21
C VAL A 49 -15.19 -10.36 -15.76
N ASN A 50 -15.71 -11.10 -14.76
CA ASN A 50 -15.05 -12.31 -14.26
C ASN A 50 -14.96 -13.40 -15.35
N ARG A 51 -16.03 -13.62 -16.11
CA ARG A 51 -16.04 -14.58 -17.24
C ARG A 51 -15.00 -14.21 -18.30
N ILE A 52 -14.90 -12.93 -18.66
CA ILE A 52 -13.89 -12.45 -19.62
C ILE A 52 -12.48 -12.69 -19.06
N MET A 53 -12.25 -12.38 -17.77
CA MET A 53 -10.96 -12.62 -17.13
C MET A 53 -10.58 -14.11 -17.14
N GLU A 54 -11.50 -14.99 -16.77
CA GLU A 54 -11.29 -16.44 -16.75
C GLU A 54 -10.98 -16.98 -18.14
N GLY A 55 -11.77 -16.61 -19.16
CA GLY A 55 -11.54 -17.02 -20.55
C GLY A 55 -10.19 -16.58 -21.13
N ASN A 56 -9.61 -15.51 -20.58
CA ASN A 56 -8.32 -14.95 -21.03
C ASN A 56 -7.17 -15.22 -20.05
N GLY A 57 -7.33 -16.11 -19.08
CA GLY A 57 -6.27 -16.43 -18.09
C GLY A 57 -5.85 -15.24 -17.23
N MET A 58 -6.69 -14.21 -17.07
CA MET A 58 -6.42 -13.04 -16.25
C MET A 58 -6.77 -13.32 -14.79
N ALA A 59 -5.82 -13.13 -13.88
CA ALA A 59 -6.03 -13.29 -12.45
C ALA A 59 -5.69 -12.00 -11.70
N GLY A 60 -6.45 -11.70 -10.65
CA GLY A 60 -6.10 -10.65 -9.70
C GLY A 60 -5.15 -11.16 -8.61
N SER A 61 -4.41 -10.27 -7.96
CA SER A 61 -3.46 -10.63 -6.88
C SER A 61 -4.12 -11.13 -5.58
N TYR A 62 -5.44 -11.18 -5.53
CA TYR A 62 -6.20 -11.62 -4.36
C TYR A 62 -6.34 -13.14 -4.29
N SER A 63 -5.31 -13.84 -3.86
CA SER A 63 -5.46 -15.19 -3.34
C SER A 63 -5.58 -15.15 -1.81
N LYS A 64 -6.43 -16.02 -1.26
CA LYS A 64 -6.60 -16.17 0.19
C LYS A 64 -5.32 -16.77 0.80
N ALA A 65 -4.39 -15.94 1.24
CA ALA A 65 -3.32 -16.43 2.11
C ALA A 65 -3.81 -16.32 3.56
N ALA A 66 -3.76 -17.43 4.30
CA ALA A 66 -4.03 -17.41 5.73
C ALA A 66 -2.98 -16.56 6.44
N TYR A 67 -3.43 -15.53 7.14
CA TYR A 67 -2.58 -14.74 8.02
C TYR A 67 -2.23 -15.58 9.25
N ARG A 68 -0.94 -15.71 9.54
CA ARG A 68 -0.43 -16.25 10.81
C ARG A 68 0.28 -15.13 11.54
N PRO A 69 -0.25 -14.63 12.65
CA PRO A 69 0.42 -13.62 13.46
C PRO A 69 1.74 -14.19 13.99
N ARG A 70 2.81 -13.40 13.91
CA ARG A 70 4.05 -13.71 14.62
C ARG A 70 4.02 -12.94 15.93
N PRO A 71 4.35 -13.56 17.07
CA PRO A 71 4.50 -12.85 18.32
C PRO A 71 5.64 -11.84 18.19
N ALA A 72 5.34 -10.57 18.42
CA ALA A 72 6.35 -9.52 18.56
C ALA A 72 6.98 -9.61 19.97
N ARG A 73 8.30 -9.34 20.07
CA ARG A 73 8.94 -9.18 21.37
C ARG A 73 8.46 -7.85 21.96
N PRO A 74 8.02 -7.80 23.22
CA PRO A 74 7.64 -6.55 23.86
C PRO A 74 8.86 -5.63 23.94
N ASN A 75 8.65 -4.36 23.61
CA ASN A 75 9.56 -3.26 23.89
C ASN A 75 8.89 -2.41 24.97
N ASP A 76 9.63 -2.05 26.02
CA ASP A 76 9.15 -1.32 27.21
C ASP A 76 9.12 0.21 27.00
N ASP A 77 9.14 0.69 25.76
CA ASP A 77 9.06 2.12 25.45
C ASP A 77 7.75 2.71 26.00
N PRO A 78 7.79 3.80 26.83
CA PRO A 78 6.63 4.35 27.51
C PRO A 78 5.69 5.16 26.59
N ALA A 79 6.05 5.41 25.32
CA ALA A 79 5.22 6.21 24.43
C ALA A 79 3.81 5.62 24.26
N PRO A 80 2.74 6.45 24.37
CA PRO A 80 1.36 6.00 24.34
C PRO A 80 0.90 5.61 22.94
N ASN A 81 -0.15 4.80 22.87
CA ASN A 81 -0.91 4.58 21.64
C ASN A 81 -1.96 5.70 21.48
N ILE A 82 -1.60 6.77 20.78
CA ILE A 82 -2.47 7.93 20.59
C ILE A 82 -3.61 7.61 19.64
N LEU A 83 -3.35 6.81 18.59
CA LEU A 83 -4.38 6.48 17.59
C LEU A 83 -5.50 5.60 18.15
N ALA A 84 -5.22 4.77 19.16
CA ALA A 84 -6.21 3.91 19.83
C ALA A 84 -7.12 3.14 18.84
N ARG A 85 -6.59 2.74 17.67
CA ARG A 85 -7.30 2.10 16.54
C ARG A 85 -8.26 3.02 15.77
N GLU A 86 -8.25 4.29 16.03
CA GLU A 86 -8.98 5.27 15.24
C GLU A 86 -8.08 5.71 14.08
N PHE A 87 -8.39 5.23 12.88
CA PHE A 87 -7.56 5.48 11.69
C PHE A 87 -8.24 6.41 10.67
N ASN A 88 -9.31 7.07 11.06
CA ASN A 88 -10.09 7.99 10.23
C ASN A 88 -10.36 9.29 11.00
N GLY A 89 -10.84 10.33 10.30
CA GLY A 89 -11.19 11.60 10.93
C GLY A 89 -10.03 12.61 11.00
N TYR A 90 -8.92 12.31 10.35
CA TYR A 90 -7.75 13.18 10.35
C TYR A 90 -7.69 14.08 9.12
N ALA A 91 -7.05 15.23 9.27
CA ALA A 91 -6.71 16.08 8.13
C ALA A 91 -5.55 15.45 7.33
N PRO A 92 -5.49 15.64 6.00
CA PRO A 92 -4.36 15.17 5.20
C PRO A 92 -3.03 15.68 5.74
N ARG A 93 -2.00 14.81 5.73
CA ARG A 93 -0.61 15.06 6.17
C ARG A 93 -0.38 15.14 7.66
N THR A 94 -1.43 15.22 8.49
CA THR A 94 -1.27 15.39 9.93
C THR A 94 -0.94 14.10 10.68
N HIS A 95 -1.46 12.96 10.23
CA HIS A 95 -1.29 11.68 10.91
C HIS A 95 -0.68 10.65 9.96
N LEU A 96 0.60 10.36 10.16
CA LEU A 96 1.32 9.37 9.39
C LEU A 96 1.54 8.10 10.21
N ALA A 97 1.50 6.96 9.52
CA ALA A 97 1.84 5.68 10.14
C ALA A 97 2.78 4.88 9.23
N SER A 98 3.72 4.13 9.82
CA SER A 98 4.69 3.33 9.08
C SER A 98 5.06 2.04 9.82
N ASP A 99 5.45 1.04 9.02
CA ASP A 99 6.07 -0.20 9.48
C ASP A 99 7.09 -0.65 8.41
N PRO A 100 8.30 -1.11 8.79
CA PRO A 100 9.29 -1.53 7.81
C PRO A 100 8.95 -2.88 7.21
N ALA A 101 8.93 -2.96 5.90
CA ALA A 101 8.78 -4.21 5.18
C ALA A 101 10.14 -4.85 4.87
N TYR A 102 10.25 -6.14 5.11
CA TYR A 102 11.44 -6.94 4.78
C TYR A 102 11.32 -7.52 3.38
N VAL A 103 12.37 -7.40 2.59
CA VAL A 103 12.43 -7.89 1.20
C VAL A 103 13.68 -8.71 0.98
N ARG A 104 13.54 -9.90 0.40
CA ARG A 104 14.69 -10.72 0.01
C ARG A 104 15.33 -10.19 -1.26
N VAL A 105 16.63 -9.92 -1.21
CA VAL A 105 17.44 -9.45 -2.35
C VAL A 105 18.68 -10.34 -2.47
N GLY A 106 18.69 -11.22 -3.47
CA GLY A 106 19.72 -12.26 -3.58
C GLY A 106 19.81 -13.12 -2.32
N SER A 107 20.99 -13.18 -1.71
CA SER A 107 21.25 -13.91 -0.45
C SER A 107 21.00 -13.05 0.80
N SER A 108 20.72 -11.74 0.66
CA SER A 108 20.62 -10.77 1.75
C SER A 108 19.19 -10.27 1.94
N TRP A 109 19.00 -9.40 2.93
CA TRP A 109 17.75 -8.68 3.18
C TRP A 109 17.91 -7.21 2.86
N ALA A 110 16.86 -6.62 2.33
CA ALA A 110 16.66 -5.18 2.23
C ALA A 110 15.38 -4.79 2.97
N TYR A 111 15.22 -3.51 3.22
CA TYR A 111 14.14 -2.95 4.01
C TYR A 111 13.48 -1.81 3.25
N VAL A 112 12.18 -1.72 3.34
CA VAL A 112 11.38 -0.67 2.72
C VAL A 112 10.58 0.01 3.83
N CYS A 113 10.67 1.33 3.93
CA CYS A 113 9.88 2.15 4.84
C CYS A 113 8.88 2.98 4.02
N LEU A 114 7.61 2.94 4.39
CA LEU A 114 6.50 3.55 3.66
C LEU A 114 5.59 4.33 4.62
N PRO A 115 5.95 5.56 5.04
CA PRO A 115 5.01 6.42 5.77
C PRO A 115 3.74 6.65 4.95
N GLY A 116 2.62 6.20 5.50
CA GLY A 116 1.29 6.33 4.90
C GLY A 116 0.45 7.37 5.62
N ASP A 117 -0.23 8.22 4.86
CA ASP A 117 -1.18 9.20 5.37
C ASP A 117 -2.52 8.54 5.71
N LEU A 118 -2.96 8.68 6.94
CA LEU A 118 -4.20 8.06 7.43
C LEU A 118 -5.46 8.70 6.86
N ALA A 119 -5.41 9.97 6.46
CA ALA A 119 -6.57 10.69 5.92
C ALA A 119 -7.00 10.22 4.52
N ASN A 120 -6.05 9.77 3.70
CA ASN A 120 -6.29 9.47 2.28
C ASN A 120 -5.63 8.18 1.80
N ARG A 121 -4.94 7.45 2.68
CA ARG A 121 -4.19 6.22 2.38
C ARG A 121 -3.05 6.41 1.37
N GLN A 122 -2.60 7.64 1.15
CA GLN A 122 -1.45 7.92 0.29
C GLN A 122 -0.15 7.42 0.95
N ILE A 123 0.73 6.81 0.17
CA ILE A 123 2.11 6.61 0.61
C ILE A 123 2.80 7.97 0.48
N ALA A 124 2.98 8.66 1.60
CA ALA A 124 3.44 10.05 1.65
C ALA A 124 4.94 10.16 1.34
N GLY A 125 5.74 9.20 1.82
CA GLY A 125 7.16 9.09 1.58
C GLY A 125 7.59 7.63 1.44
N HIS A 126 8.81 7.39 0.97
CA HIS A 126 9.34 6.02 0.94
C HIS A 126 10.87 6.01 0.88
N SER A 127 11.44 4.92 1.39
CA SER A 127 12.87 4.65 1.30
C SER A 127 13.15 3.16 1.15
N VAL A 128 14.32 2.83 0.59
CA VAL A 128 14.82 1.45 0.46
C VAL A 128 16.28 1.43 0.93
N GLY A 129 16.59 0.54 1.85
CA GLY A 129 17.93 0.41 2.43
C GLY A 129 18.32 -1.03 2.72
N VAL A 130 19.60 -1.24 3.01
CA VAL A 130 20.18 -2.55 3.38
C VAL A 130 20.22 -2.77 4.90
N ARG A 131 19.86 -1.76 5.67
CA ARG A 131 19.78 -1.81 7.13
C ARG A 131 18.43 -1.34 7.61
N HIS A 132 17.99 -1.93 8.72
CA HIS A 132 16.78 -1.56 9.44
C HIS A 132 17.18 -0.63 10.59
N ASP A 133 17.44 0.61 10.27
CA ASP A 133 17.95 1.62 11.20
C ASP A 133 17.25 2.98 11.00
N ALA A 134 17.64 3.95 11.82
CA ALA A 134 17.11 5.31 11.75
C ALA A 134 17.35 5.99 10.39
N ASP A 135 18.43 5.64 9.67
CA ASP A 135 18.70 6.21 8.35
C ASP A 135 17.62 5.85 7.34
N LEU A 136 17.08 4.63 7.41
CA LEU A 136 15.97 4.20 6.55
C LEU A 136 14.72 5.07 6.78
N VAL A 137 14.38 5.33 8.05
CA VAL A 137 13.21 6.14 8.41
C VAL A 137 13.41 7.60 8.03
N LEU A 138 14.57 8.18 8.38
CA LEU A 138 14.90 9.57 8.04
C LEU A 138 14.91 9.81 6.53
N ALA A 139 15.42 8.84 5.74
CA ALA A 139 15.36 8.91 4.28
C ALA A 139 13.91 8.88 3.75
N ALA A 140 13.00 8.14 4.39
CA ALA A 140 11.58 8.16 4.02
C ALA A 140 10.91 9.50 4.34
N PHE A 141 11.28 10.13 5.48
CA PHE A 141 10.83 11.49 5.81
C PHE A 141 11.41 12.54 4.86
N ALA A 142 12.67 12.43 4.46
CA ALA A 142 13.28 13.32 3.48
C ALA A 142 12.64 13.22 2.07
N ALA A 143 11.92 12.13 1.79
CA ALA A 143 11.17 11.95 0.54
C ALA A 143 9.75 12.55 0.58
N LEU A 144 9.29 13.07 1.71
CA LEU A 144 8.01 13.77 1.84
C LEU A 144 8.03 15.05 0.99
N ARG A 145 6.90 15.39 0.40
CA ARG A 145 6.76 16.56 -0.49
C ARG A 145 5.91 17.67 0.12
N PHE A 146 5.91 17.75 1.44
CA PHE A 146 5.26 18.78 2.23
C PHE A 146 6.08 19.04 3.49
N PRO A 147 5.92 20.19 4.16
CA PRO A 147 6.64 20.54 5.38
C PRO A 147 6.41 19.53 6.50
N LEU A 148 7.48 19.19 7.24
CA LEU A 148 7.39 18.21 8.32
C LEU A 148 6.59 18.72 9.53
N ASP A 149 6.50 20.02 9.74
CA ASP A 149 5.70 20.67 10.77
C ASP A 149 4.18 20.61 10.53
N GLU A 150 3.74 20.15 9.34
CA GLU A 150 2.33 19.78 9.12
C GLU A 150 1.96 18.45 9.81
N ILE A 151 2.96 17.63 10.20
CA ILE A 151 2.73 16.33 10.82
C ILE A 151 2.52 16.50 12.32
N GLU A 152 1.36 16.12 12.82
CA GLU A 152 1.04 16.15 14.25
C GLU A 152 1.44 14.85 14.94
N VAL A 153 1.21 13.71 14.28
CA VAL A 153 1.44 12.36 14.85
C VAL A 153 2.16 11.45 13.87
N PHE A 154 3.19 10.78 14.38
CA PHE A 154 3.83 9.66 13.68
C PHE A 154 3.64 8.37 14.47
N HIS A 155 2.86 7.44 13.92
CA HIS A 155 2.53 6.16 14.52
C HIS A 155 3.34 5.01 13.93
N THR A 156 3.91 4.16 14.80
CA THR A 156 4.65 2.98 14.38
C THR A 156 4.40 1.80 15.31
N ASP A 157 4.91 0.64 14.92
CA ASP A 157 5.12 -0.43 15.87
C ASP A 157 6.29 -0.10 16.83
N ARG A 158 6.58 -1.02 17.76
CA ARG A 158 7.70 -0.92 18.72
C ARG A 158 9.01 -1.48 18.13
N GLY A 159 9.15 -1.55 16.81
CA GLY A 159 10.33 -2.06 16.16
C GLY A 159 11.57 -1.18 16.34
N GLY A 160 12.75 -1.80 16.50
CA GLY A 160 14.00 -1.08 16.80
C GLY A 160 14.45 -0.06 15.74
N GLY A 161 13.90 -0.08 14.52
CA GLY A 161 14.20 0.91 13.48
C GLY A 161 13.53 2.27 13.69
N PHE A 162 12.46 2.31 14.49
CA PHE A 162 11.72 3.54 14.81
C PHE A 162 12.05 4.10 16.19
N THR A 163 12.82 3.36 16.99
CA THR A 163 13.22 3.75 18.34
C THR A 163 14.69 4.13 18.31
N GLY A 164 15.01 5.31 18.75
CA GLY A 164 16.38 5.78 18.85
C GLY A 164 16.47 7.29 18.84
N GLU A 165 17.50 7.80 19.51
CA GLU A 165 17.73 9.23 19.74
C GLU A 165 17.61 10.10 18.47
N ARG A 166 18.04 9.59 17.32
CA ARG A 166 17.99 10.35 16.06
C ARG A 166 16.56 10.56 15.55
N ILE A 167 15.69 9.56 15.72
CA ILE A 167 14.27 9.66 15.34
C ILE A 167 13.58 10.59 16.33
N GLU A 168 13.80 10.40 17.63
CA GLU A 168 13.24 11.27 18.68
C GLU A 168 13.63 12.73 18.45
N ARG A 169 14.90 13.00 18.22
CA ARG A 169 15.39 14.36 17.90
C ARG A 169 14.69 14.95 16.68
N MET A 170 14.48 14.17 15.62
CA MET A 170 13.77 14.63 14.43
C MET A 170 12.32 14.96 14.77
N LEU A 171 11.62 14.08 15.49
CA LEU A 171 10.23 14.30 15.90
C LEU A 171 10.12 15.56 16.79
N ASP A 172 11.00 15.72 17.76
CA ASP A 172 11.05 16.89 18.67
C ASP A 172 11.28 18.20 17.92
N VAL A 173 12.24 18.22 16.97
CA VAL A 173 12.57 19.43 16.18
C VAL A 173 11.38 19.92 15.36
N PHE A 174 10.55 18.99 14.85
CA PHE A 174 9.38 19.34 14.04
C PHE A 174 8.06 19.33 14.84
N GLY A 175 8.11 19.10 16.15
CA GLY A 175 6.92 19.07 17.01
C GLY A 175 5.99 17.89 16.75
N ILE A 176 6.51 16.79 16.19
CA ILE A 176 5.73 15.61 15.84
C ILE A 176 5.56 14.70 17.06
N THR A 177 4.34 14.44 17.45
CA THR A 177 4.05 13.54 18.56
C THR A 177 4.23 12.08 18.15
N ARG A 178 5.03 11.35 18.92
CA ARG A 178 5.23 9.93 18.73
C ARG A 178 4.06 9.10 19.27
N SER A 179 3.58 8.17 18.49
CA SER A 179 2.56 7.19 18.89
C SER A 179 3.05 5.77 18.61
N LEU A 180 2.89 4.86 19.56
CA LEU A 180 3.33 3.46 19.43
C LEU A 180 2.17 2.50 19.63
N SER A 181 2.11 1.46 18.79
CA SER A 181 1.19 0.34 18.99
C SER A 181 1.35 -0.29 20.37
N GLY A 182 0.27 -0.75 20.98
CA GLY A 182 0.32 -1.48 22.24
C GLY A 182 1.17 -2.76 22.13
N PRO A 183 1.86 -3.19 23.21
CA PRO A 183 2.65 -4.41 23.21
C PRO A 183 1.80 -5.61 22.78
N GLY A 184 2.23 -6.32 21.72
CA GLY A 184 1.54 -7.52 21.22
C GLY A 184 0.18 -7.27 20.56
N SER A 185 -0.17 -6.02 20.24
CA SER A 185 -1.43 -5.67 19.58
C SER A 185 -1.24 -5.38 18.09
N PRO A 186 -1.43 -6.38 17.19
CA PRO A 186 -1.34 -6.15 15.75
C PRO A 186 -2.46 -5.25 15.21
N TYR A 187 -3.58 -5.15 15.90
CA TYR A 187 -4.71 -4.33 15.47
C TYR A 187 -4.45 -2.82 15.57
N ASP A 188 -3.46 -2.42 16.36
CA ASP A 188 -3.14 -1.02 16.58
C ASP A 188 -2.40 -0.39 15.40
N ASN A 189 -1.90 -1.21 14.44
CA ASN A 189 -1.24 -0.78 13.21
C ASN A 189 -1.92 -1.35 11.94
N ALA A 190 -3.20 -1.67 12.01
CA ALA A 190 -3.92 -2.42 10.99
C ALA A 190 -3.90 -1.75 9.60
N VAL A 191 -3.89 -0.42 9.51
CA VAL A 191 -3.85 0.31 8.24
C VAL A 191 -2.50 0.13 7.55
N VAL A 192 -1.41 0.27 8.31
CA VAL A 192 -0.04 0.08 7.79
C VAL A 192 0.20 -1.37 7.39
N GLU A 193 -0.19 -2.32 8.25
CA GLU A 193 -0.11 -3.75 7.90
C GLU A 193 -0.91 -4.09 6.63
N SER A 194 -2.05 -3.43 6.43
CA SER A 194 -2.84 -3.60 5.21
C SER A 194 -2.08 -3.07 3.99
N THR A 195 -1.43 -1.90 4.09
CA THR A 195 -0.63 -1.30 3.02
C THR A 195 0.59 -2.17 2.70
N ASP A 196 1.33 -2.60 3.70
CA ASP A 196 2.46 -3.50 3.55
C ASP A 196 2.08 -4.83 2.90
N ARG A 197 0.95 -5.38 3.30
CA ARG A 197 0.41 -6.60 2.68
C ARG A 197 0.10 -6.39 1.20
N LEU A 198 -0.40 -5.23 0.82
CA LEU A 198 -0.64 -4.88 -0.58
C LEU A 198 0.68 -4.78 -1.34
N VAL A 199 1.65 -4.04 -0.84
CA VAL A 199 2.98 -3.89 -1.45
C VAL A 199 3.64 -5.27 -1.62
N LYS A 200 3.61 -6.11 -0.58
CA LYS A 200 4.16 -7.48 -0.65
C LYS A 200 3.46 -8.30 -1.74
N LYS A 201 2.14 -8.26 -1.85
CA LYS A 201 1.38 -9.05 -2.83
C LYS A 201 1.44 -8.49 -4.25
N GLU A 202 1.38 -7.18 -4.39
CA GLU A 202 1.24 -6.52 -5.69
C GLU A 202 2.59 -6.25 -6.35
N LEU A 203 3.66 -6.14 -5.55
CA LEU A 203 5.02 -5.87 -6.03
C LEU A 203 6.01 -6.96 -5.62
N ILE A 204 6.28 -7.12 -4.32
CA ILE A 204 7.45 -7.84 -3.82
C ILE A 204 7.42 -9.33 -4.19
N HIS A 205 6.32 -10.03 -3.91
CA HIS A 205 6.19 -11.47 -4.15
C HIS A 205 6.02 -11.83 -5.63
N ARG A 206 5.96 -10.86 -6.51
CA ARG A 206 5.84 -11.05 -7.97
C ARG A 206 7.16 -10.86 -8.70
N ASN A 207 8.19 -10.43 -7.99
CA ASN A 207 9.50 -10.16 -8.55
C ASN A 207 10.59 -10.89 -7.76
N VAL A 208 11.69 -11.16 -8.42
CA VAL A 208 12.92 -11.63 -7.81
C VAL A 208 13.94 -10.51 -7.91
N TYR A 209 14.45 -10.07 -6.77
CA TYR A 209 15.41 -8.97 -6.71
C TYR A 209 16.83 -9.52 -6.58
N THR A 210 17.71 -9.09 -7.47
CA THR A 210 19.14 -9.47 -7.46
C THR A 210 20.01 -8.40 -6.79
N ASN A 211 19.54 -7.14 -6.78
CA ASN A 211 20.22 -6.00 -6.15
C ASN A 211 19.21 -4.99 -5.61
N VAL A 212 19.67 -4.12 -4.70
CA VAL A 212 18.85 -3.13 -4.00
C VAL A 212 18.37 -2.01 -4.94
N GLU A 213 19.15 -1.68 -5.96
CA GLU A 213 18.77 -0.62 -6.91
C GLU A 213 17.56 -1.01 -7.76
N GLN A 214 17.48 -2.29 -8.14
CA GLN A 214 16.27 -2.82 -8.80
C GLN A 214 15.06 -2.69 -7.89
N LEU A 215 15.17 -3.09 -6.62
CA LEU A 215 14.10 -2.94 -5.63
C LEU A 215 13.69 -1.46 -5.48
N ARG A 216 14.66 -0.55 -5.35
CA ARG A 216 14.41 0.89 -5.21
C ARG A 216 13.65 1.45 -6.42
N SER A 217 14.08 1.11 -7.64
CA SER A 217 13.40 1.52 -8.86
C SER A 217 11.95 1.02 -8.92
N ASP A 218 11.72 -0.23 -8.54
CA ASP A 218 10.40 -0.84 -8.56
C ASP A 218 9.48 -0.26 -7.49
N VAL A 219 10.00 0.01 -6.27
CA VAL A 219 9.26 0.70 -5.21
C VAL A 219 8.87 2.10 -5.64
N ASN A 220 9.78 2.88 -6.24
CA ASN A 220 9.48 4.21 -6.76
C ASN A 220 8.33 4.19 -7.77
N ARG A 221 8.37 3.27 -8.76
CA ARG A 221 7.30 3.13 -9.75
C ARG A 221 5.98 2.68 -9.11
N TYR A 222 6.06 1.74 -8.16
CA TYR A 222 4.88 1.24 -7.46
C TYR A 222 4.22 2.32 -6.62
N VAL A 223 4.97 3.11 -5.84
CA VAL A 223 4.44 4.21 -5.02
C VAL A 223 3.76 5.25 -5.90
N TRP A 224 4.38 5.62 -7.02
CA TRP A 224 3.74 6.53 -7.97
C TRP A 224 2.41 5.96 -8.48
N TRP A 225 2.40 4.72 -8.97
CA TRP A 225 1.19 4.06 -9.46
C TRP A 225 0.14 3.89 -8.36
N TYR A 226 0.55 3.51 -7.16
CA TYR A 226 -0.31 3.36 -5.99
C TYR A 226 -1.04 4.65 -5.66
N ASN A 227 -0.34 5.76 -5.64
CA ASN A 227 -0.89 7.06 -5.29
C ASN A 227 -1.77 7.68 -6.40
N HIS A 228 -1.43 7.48 -7.68
CA HIS A 228 -2.05 8.21 -8.79
C HIS A 228 -3.01 7.37 -9.64
N ARG A 229 -2.92 6.05 -9.58
CA ARG A 229 -3.66 5.17 -10.50
C ARG A 229 -4.40 4.02 -9.81
N ARG A 230 -3.86 3.55 -8.68
CA ARG A 230 -4.43 2.38 -8.02
C ARG A 230 -5.78 2.69 -7.40
N LEU A 231 -6.82 1.96 -7.79
CA LEU A 231 -8.16 2.10 -7.22
C LEU A 231 -8.25 1.45 -5.83
N HIS A 232 -8.72 2.22 -4.86
CA HIS A 232 -8.90 1.80 -3.47
C HIS A 232 -10.38 1.68 -3.11
N SER A 233 -10.84 0.50 -2.70
CA SER A 233 -12.23 0.31 -2.31
C SER A 233 -12.63 1.18 -1.10
N THR A 234 -11.71 1.41 -0.17
CA THR A 234 -11.93 2.30 0.99
C THR A 234 -12.14 3.76 0.57
N LEU A 235 -11.55 4.17 -0.55
CA LEU A 235 -11.66 5.52 -1.11
C LEU A 235 -12.75 5.62 -2.19
N GLY A 236 -13.75 4.72 -2.19
CA GLY A 236 -14.80 4.71 -3.20
C GLY A 236 -14.29 4.38 -4.62
N TYR A 237 -13.21 3.61 -4.72
CA TYR A 237 -12.53 3.27 -5.98
C TYR A 237 -11.89 4.48 -6.69
N LEU A 238 -11.48 5.47 -5.94
CA LEU A 238 -10.56 6.50 -6.38
C LEU A 238 -9.12 6.11 -6.02
N SER A 239 -8.14 6.69 -6.68
CA SER A 239 -6.77 6.71 -6.20
C SER A 239 -6.61 7.68 -5.02
N PRO A 240 -5.58 7.55 -4.16
CA PRO A 240 -5.32 8.47 -3.07
C PRO A 240 -5.27 9.94 -3.51
N VAL A 241 -4.59 10.21 -4.62
CA VAL A 241 -4.47 11.58 -5.17
C VAL A 241 -5.82 12.10 -5.67
N GLU A 242 -6.60 11.32 -6.42
CA GLU A 242 -7.94 11.72 -6.88
C GLU A 242 -8.87 11.97 -5.69
N PHE A 243 -8.79 11.14 -4.64
CA PHE A 243 -9.59 11.29 -3.43
C PHE A 243 -9.30 12.62 -2.74
N THR A 244 -8.02 12.95 -2.58
CA THR A 244 -7.58 14.22 -1.99
C THR A 244 -7.96 15.43 -2.86
N GLN A 245 -7.79 15.34 -4.19
CA GLN A 245 -8.17 16.40 -5.12
C GLN A 245 -9.66 16.71 -5.12
N GLN A 246 -10.50 15.76 -4.72
CA GLN A 246 -11.94 15.96 -4.51
C GLN A 246 -12.28 16.56 -3.13
N GLY A 247 -11.27 16.96 -2.34
CA GLY A 247 -11.47 17.53 -1.01
C GLY A 247 -11.98 16.51 0.02
N LYS A 248 -11.78 15.21 -0.22
CA LYS A 248 -12.25 14.12 0.65
C LYS A 248 -11.19 13.69 1.65
N THR A 249 -11.64 13.30 2.83
CA THR A 249 -10.88 12.63 3.88
C THR A 249 -11.66 11.40 4.37
N LEU A 250 -10.97 10.44 4.97
CA LEU A 250 -11.59 9.26 5.60
C LEU A 250 -12.09 9.57 7.00
#